data_cddef2061884feb45a4aad9a9838ba09
#
_entry.id   cddef2061884feb45a4aad9a9838ba09
#
_cell.length_a   1.000
_cell.length_b   1.000
_cell.length_c   1.000
_cell.angle_alpha   90.00
_cell.angle_beta   90.00
_cell.angle_gamma   90.00
#
_symmetry.space_group_name_H-M   'P 1'
#
loop_
_entity.id
_entity.type
_entity.pdbx_description
1 polymer ?
#
loop_
_entity_poly.entity_id
_entity_poly.type
_entity_poly.pdbx_seq_one_letter_code
_entity_poly.pdbx_strand_id
1 'polypeptide(L)'
;MSRAARVALSVVVAIATALAGYALADARNAGATTALGPGLVTVTVDVHYSKFSLEELHVHAGTTVRFLIHNNDPIRHEFIVGDAQVQALHEKGTHPAHPPVPGEVTVAPGDVGETFYHFDEVGRVLFACHLPGHLAYGMHGWVTVSRR
;
A
#
# COMPACT_ATOMS: atom_id res chain seq x y z
N MET A 1 -14.10 -26.98 50.16
CA MET A 1 -14.43 -26.66 48.75
C MET A 1 -14.80 -27.97 48.04
N SER A 2 -15.97 -28.00 47.37
CA SER A 2 -16.46 -29.19 46.67
C SER A 2 -15.64 -29.47 45.40
N ARG A 3 -15.63 -30.76 44.92
CA ARG A 3 -14.96 -31.12 43.65
C ARG A 3 -15.44 -30.27 42.48
N ALA A 4 -16.71 -29.87 42.47
CA ALA A 4 -17.30 -29.00 41.44
C ALA A 4 -16.68 -27.59 41.46
N ALA A 5 -16.41 -27.01 42.61
CA ALA A 5 -15.77 -25.69 42.73
C ALA A 5 -14.33 -25.66 42.23
N ARG A 6 -13.60 -26.78 42.39
CA ARG A 6 -12.22 -26.90 41.89
C ARG A 6 -12.15 -27.03 40.37
N VAL A 7 -13.10 -27.74 39.74
CA VAL A 7 -13.19 -27.87 38.29
C VAL A 7 -13.58 -26.56 37.65
N ALA A 8 -14.57 -25.83 38.21
CA ALA A 8 -14.99 -24.53 37.68
C ALA A 8 -13.83 -23.51 37.74
N LEU A 9 -13.05 -23.49 38.82
CA LEU A 9 -11.92 -22.56 38.96
C LEU A 9 -10.80 -22.87 37.95
N SER A 10 -10.53 -24.14 37.67
CA SER A 10 -9.48 -24.56 36.72
C SER A 10 -9.85 -24.19 35.28
N VAL A 11 -11.15 -24.31 34.90
CA VAL A 11 -11.63 -23.94 33.56
C VAL A 11 -11.58 -22.41 33.34
N VAL A 12 -11.96 -21.63 34.36
CA VAL A 12 -11.92 -20.15 34.26
C VAL A 12 -10.48 -19.63 34.12
N VAL A 13 -9.53 -20.21 34.83
CA VAL A 13 -8.11 -19.85 34.72
C VAL A 13 -7.54 -20.23 33.36
N ALA A 14 -7.91 -21.40 32.80
CA ALA A 14 -7.46 -21.84 31.49
C ALA A 14 -8.01 -20.94 30.36
N ILE A 15 -9.27 -20.50 30.43
CA ILE A 15 -9.88 -19.60 29.47
C ILE A 15 -9.24 -18.21 29.54
N ALA A 16 -8.97 -17.69 30.74
CA ALA A 16 -8.36 -16.38 30.92
C ALA A 16 -6.93 -16.33 30.37
N THR A 17 -6.15 -17.40 30.52
CA THR A 17 -4.79 -17.51 29.97
C THR A 17 -4.79 -17.67 28.44
N ALA A 18 -5.77 -18.36 27.86
CA ALA A 18 -5.91 -18.49 26.42
C ALA A 18 -6.29 -17.14 25.77
N LEU A 19 -7.25 -16.40 26.36
CA LEU A 19 -7.64 -15.08 25.87
C LEU A 19 -6.52 -14.04 26.01
N ALA A 20 -5.74 -14.05 27.06
CA ALA A 20 -4.56 -13.21 27.22
C ALA A 20 -3.46 -13.53 26.20
N GLY A 21 -3.30 -14.81 25.86
CA GLY A 21 -2.37 -15.26 24.80
C GLY A 21 -2.78 -14.78 23.43
N TYR A 22 -4.06 -14.81 23.08
CA TYR A 22 -4.60 -14.29 21.82
C TYR A 22 -4.45 -12.78 21.72
N ALA A 23 -4.78 -12.02 22.75
CA ALA A 23 -4.65 -10.56 22.78
C ALA A 23 -3.19 -10.10 22.65
N LEU A 24 -2.23 -10.85 23.21
CA LEU A 24 -0.80 -10.56 23.09
C LEU A 24 -0.23 -10.95 21.72
N ALA A 25 -0.80 -11.97 21.06
CA ALA A 25 -0.40 -12.35 19.70
C ALA A 25 -0.86 -11.29 18.69
N ASP A 26 -2.09 -10.78 18.79
CA ASP A 26 -2.60 -9.71 17.94
C ASP A 26 -1.84 -8.39 18.15
N ALA A 27 -1.50 -8.04 19.38
CA ALA A 27 -0.72 -6.84 19.66
C ALA A 27 0.73 -6.90 19.14
N ARG A 28 1.29 -8.09 18.97
CA ARG A 28 2.62 -8.27 18.35
C ARG A 28 2.59 -8.23 16.84
N ASN A 29 1.46 -8.52 16.20
CA ASN A 29 1.28 -8.45 14.75
C ASN A 29 0.75 -7.09 14.26
N ALA A 30 0.26 -6.23 15.13
CA ALA A 30 -0.32 -4.93 14.79
C ALA A 30 0.70 -3.87 14.32
N GLY A 31 1.94 -4.22 13.99
CA GLY A 31 2.95 -3.26 13.58
C GLY A 31 4.01 -3.76 12.59
N ALA A 32 3.99 -5.02 12.20
CA ALA A 32 4.94 -5.53 11.21
C ALA A 32 4.22 -5.72 9.86
N THR A 33 4.14 -4.66 9.06
CA THR A 33 3.85 -4.80 7.64
C THR A 33 4.98 -5.61 7.02
N THR A 34 4.72 -6.88 6.69
CA THR A 34 5.70 -7.74 6.03
C THR A 34 6.04 -7.14 4.68
N ALA A 35 7.30 -6.80 4.46
CA ALA A 35 7.75 -6.29 3.18
C ALA A 35 7.64 -7.37 2.10
N LEU A 36 7.15 -6.98 0.92
CA LEU A 36 6.99 -7.86 -0.23
C LEU A 36 8.30 -8.05 -1.00
N GLY A 37 8.40 -9.15 -1.75
CA GLY A 37 9.55 -9.44 -2.60
C GLY A 37 10.72 -10.12 -1.87
N PRO A 38 11.90 -10.16 -2.49
CA PRO A 38 12.21 -9.63 -3.83
C PRO A 38 11.57 -10.44 -4.97
N GLY A 39 11.59 -9.85 -6.17
CA GLY A 39 11.02 -10.44 -7.38
C GLY A 39 9.76 -9.70 -7.84
N LEU A 40 8.99 -10.33 -8.72
CA LEU A 40 7.75 -9.74 -9.23
C LEU A 40 6.59 -9.97 -8.26
N VAL A 41 5.95 -8.89 -7.84
CA VAL A 41 4.72 -8.91 -7.03
C VAL A 41 3.64 -8.07 -7.70
N THR A 42 2.37 -8.42 -7.51
CA THR A 42 1.24 -7.63 -8.02
C THR A 42 0.52 -6.96 -6.85
N VAL A 43 0.26 -5.67 -6.98
CA VAL A 43 -0.47 -4.86 -6.01
C VAL A 43 -1.64 -4.18 -6.71
N THR A 44 -2.84 -4.37 -6.20
CA THR A 44 -4.04 -3.68 -6.68
C THR A 44 -4.25 -2.41 -5.89
N VAL A 45 -4.54 -1.31 -6.59
CA VAL A 45 -4.85 -0.01 -6.02
C VAL A 45 -6.19 0.45 -6.58
N ASP A 46 -7.19 0.55 -5.70
CA ASP A 46 -8.47 1.15 -6.06
C ASP A 46 -8.39 2.67 -5.93
N VAL A 47 -8.99 3.37 -6.87
CA VAL A 47 -9.20 4.82 -6.81
C VAL A 47 -10.67 5.08 -6.56
N HIS A 48 -10.96 5.81 -5.49
CA HIS A 48 -12.32 6.22 -5.14
C HIS A 48 -12.32 7.56 -4.39
N TYR A 49 -13.22 8.47 -4.78
CA TYR A 49 -13.28 9.83 -4.26
C TYR A 49 -11.94 10.59 -4.33
N SER A 50 -11.23 10.45 -5.44
CA SER A 50 -9.89 11.03 -5.68
C SER A 50 -8.89 10.66 -4.57
N LYS A 51 -8.93 9.41 -4.13
CA LYS A 51 -7.98 8.81 -3.19
C LYS A 51 -7.54 7.45 -3.69
N PHE A 52 -6.30 7.10 -3.43
CA PHE A 52 -5.81 5.74 -3.56
C PHE A 52 -6.18 4.92 -2.32
N SER A 53 -6.58 3.67 -2.51
CA SER A 53 -6.80 2.71 -1.40
C SER A 53 -5.51 2.31 -0.70
N LEU A 54 -4.37 2.56 -1.34
CA LEU A 54 -3.03 2.29 -0.83
C LEU A 54 -2.40 3.60 -0.34
N GLU A 55 -2.04 3.67 0.94
CA GLU A 55 -1.31 4.81 1.51
C GLU A 55 0.18 4.50 1.69
N GLU A 56 0.51 3.25 2.05
CA GLU A 56 1.88 2.81 2.23
C GLU A 56 2.06 1.35 1.80
N LEU A 57 3.15 1.08 1.09
CA LEU A 57 3.58 -0.25 0.67
C LEU A 57 5.01 -0.50 1.16
N HIS A 58 5.26 -1.68 1.70
CA HIS A 58 6.61 -2.09 2.11
C HIS A 58 7.14 -3.17 1.18
N VAL A 59 8.33 -2.94 0.62
CA VAL A 59 9.00 -3.90 -0.27
C VAL A 59 10.48 -4.05 0.10
N HIS A 60 11.08 -5.15 -0.31
CA HIS A 60 12.53 -5.31 -0.28
C HIS A 60 13.19 -4.77 -1.55
N ALA A 61 14.42 -4.29 -1.44
CA ALA A 61 15.23 -3.94 -2.61
C ALA A 61 15.35 -5.14 -3.57
N GLY A 62 15.24 -4.88 -4.87
CA GLY A 62 15.16 -5.89 -5.93
C GLY A 62 13.72 -6.38 -6.20
N THR A 63 12.70 -5.70 -5.68
CA THR A 63 11.30 -6.00 -5.99
C THR A 63 10.83 -5.21 -7.20
N THR A 64 10.21 -5.90 -8.16
CA THR A 64 9.41 -5.27 -9.21
C THR A 64 7.94 -5.35 -8.82
N VAL A 65 7.28 -4.22 -8.68
CA VAL A 65 5.84 -4.19 -8.41
C VAL A 65 5.10 -3.93 -9.73
N ARG A 66 4.14 -4.83 -10.02
CA ARG A 66 3.10 -4.61 -11.01
C ARG A 66 1.93 -3.95 -10.29
N PHE A 67 1.68 -2.69 -10.56
CA PHE A 67 0.51 -2.00 -10.06
C PHE A 67 -0.66 -2.17 -11.01
N LEU A 68 -1.82 -2.59 -10.48
CA LEU A 68 -3.10 -2.61 -11.18
C LEU A 68 -3.98 -1.54 -10.55
N ILE A 69 -4.30 -0.50 -11.31
CA ILE A 69 -5.06 0.65 -10.82
C ILE A 69 -6.49 0.57 -11.35
N HIS A 70 -7.44 0.35 -10.44
CA HIS A 70 -8.87 0.34 -10.75
C HIS A 70 -9.45 1.71 -10.47
N ASN A 71 -9.84 2.43 -11.52
CA ASN A 71 -10.44 3.75 -11.37
C ASN A 71 -11.96 3.65 -11.23
N ASN A 72 -12.46 3.73 -10.00
CA ASN A 72 -13.89 3.70 -9.68
C ASN A 72 -14.53 5.10 -9.65
N ASP A 73 -13.80 6.14 -10.03
CA ASP A 73 -14.29 7.51 -10.11
C ASP A 73 -14.82 7.86 -11.49
N PRO A 74 -15.70 8.87 -11.63
CA PRO A 74 -16.23 9.32 -12.90
C PRO A 74 -15.28 10.24 -13.68
N ILE A 75 -14.07 10.44 -13.19
CA ILE A 75 -13.01 11.23 -13.83
C ILE A 75 -11.75 10.39 -14.02
N ARG A 76 -10.87 10.79 -14.94
CA ARG A 76 -9.56 10.17 -15.11
C ARG A 76 -8.65 10.45 -13.91
N HIS A 77 -7.72 9.55 -13.66
CA HIS A 77 -6.65 9.72 -12.66
C HIS A 77 -5.31 9.30 -13.23
N GLU A 78 -4.24 9.81 -12.63
CA GLU A 78 -2.88 9.37 -12.89
C GLU A 78 -2.36 8.59 -11.69
N PHE A 79 -1.50 7.60 -11.96
CA PHE A 79 -0.71 6.94 -10.96
C PHE A 79 0.76 7.03 -11.40
N ILE A 80 1.51 7.90 -10.75
CA ILE A 80 2.89 8.22 -11.07
C ILE A 80 3.75 7.82 -9.89
N VAL A 81 4.56 6.78 -10.04
CA VAL A 81 5.52 6.33 -9.05
C VAL A 81 6.94 6.65 -9.52
N GLY A 82 7.73 7.33 -8.72
CA GLY A 82 9.09 7.71 -9.07
C GLY A 82 9.75 8.64 -8.05
N ASP A 83 10.96 9.06 -8.38
CA ASP A 83 11.74 9.97 -7.57
C ASP A 83 11.21 11.42 -7.60
N ALA A 84 11.87 12.29 -6.83
CA ALA A 84 11.47 13.69 -6.74
C ALA A 84 11.51 14.42 -8.09
N GLN A 85 12.37 14.00 -9.02
CA GLN A 85 12.46 14.61 -10.35
C GLN A 85 11.24 14.24 -11.21
N VAL A 86 10.86 12.97 -11.22
CA VAL A 86 9.64 12.48 -11.91
C VAL A 86 8.42 13.20 -11.37
N GLN A 87 8.25 13.24 -10.06
CA GLN A 87 7.12 13.92 -9.42
C GLN A 87 7.06 15.41 -9.79
N ALA A 88 8.21 16.11 -9.78
CA ALA A 88 8.27 17.55 -10.12
C ALA A 88 7.96 17.83 -11.59
N LEU A 89 8.30 16.93 -12.51
CA LEU A 89 7.95 17.06 -13.92
C LEU A 89 6.43 16.98 -14.15
N HIS A 90 5.77 16.03 -13.49
CA HIS A 90 4.32 15.85 -13.58
C HIS A 90 3.57 16.99 -12.89
N GLU A 91 4.01 17.44 -11.71
CA GLU A 91 3.38 18.56 -10.99
C GLU A 91 3.38 19.87 -11.78
N LYS A 92 4.40 20.10 -12.61
CA LYS A 92 4.47 21.28 -13.49
C LYS A 92 3.55 21.20 -14.70
N GLY A 93 2.91 20.05 -14.95
CA GLY A 93 2.06 19.83 -16.12
C GLY A 93 2.81 19.90 -17.46
N THR A 94 4.13 19.69 -17.44
CA THR A 94 4.98 19.81 -18.64
C THR A 94 5.03 18.52 -19.48
N HIS A 95 4.41 17.43 -19.00
CA HIS A 95 4.32 16.15 -19.70
C HIS A 95 2.87 15.70 -19.90
N PRO A 96 2.08 16.43 -20.70
CA PRO A 96 0.64 16.14 -20.84
C PRO A 96 0.34 14.87 -21.64
N ALA A 97 1.30 14.38 -22.42
CA ALA A 97 1.16 13.15 -23.20
C ALA A 97 2.54 12.64 -23.63
N HIS A 98 2.94 11.52 -23.12
CA HIS A 98 4.14 10.78 -23.52
C HIS A 98 3.80 9.29 -23.71
N PRO A 99 4.61 8.53 -24.46
CA PRO A 99 4.44 7.07 -24.50
C PRO A 99 4.47 6.47 -23.11
N PRO A 100 3.80 5.32 -22.87
CA PRO A 100 3.87 4.63 -21.59
C PRO A 100 5.31 4.39 -21.14
N VAL A 101 5.62 4.76 -19.91
CA VAL A 101 6.92 4.51 -19.27
C VAL A 101 6.71 3.75 -17.96
N PRO A 102 7.69 2.95 -17.50
CA PRO A 102 7.58 2.27 -16.22
C PRO A 102 7.33 3.26 -15.07
N GLY A 103 6.35 2.95 -14.23
CA GLY A 103 5.98 3.81 -13.11
C GLY A 103 4.83 4.78 -13.37
N GLU A 104 4.38 4.90 -14.62
CA GLU A 104 3.41 5.94 -14.99
C GLU A 104 2.23 5.33 -15.76
N VAL A 105 1.02 5.68 -15.36
CA VAL A 105 -0.21 5.31 -16.06
C VAL A 105 -1.31 6.33 -15.81
N THR A 106 -2.06 6.65 -16.87
CA THR A 106 -3.33 7.41 -16.78
C THR A 106 -4.48 6.44 -16.98
N VAL A 107 -5.45 6.46 -16.08
CA VAL A 107 -6.59 5.54 -16.07
C VAL A 107 -7.89 6.31 -16.26
N ALA A 108 -8.62 5.97 -17.33
CA ALA A 108 -9.91 6.58 -17.63
C ALA A 108 -11.00 6.16 -16.61
N PRO A 109 -12.12 6.90 -16.53
CA PRO A 109 -13.23 6.55 -15.64
C PRO A 109 -13.73 5.12 -15.86
N GLY A 110 -13.77 4.32 -14.79
CA GLY A 110 -14.25 2.94 -14.81
C GLY A 110 -13.28 1.92 -15.40
N ASP A 111 -12.11 2.34 -15.84
CA ASP A 111 -11.10 1.46 -16.44
C ASP A 111 -10.10 0.92 -15.42
N VAL A 112 -9.30 -0.05 -15.88
CA VAL A 112 -8.15 -0.60 -15.17
C VAL A 112 -6.89 -0.24 -15.94
N GLY A 113 -5.95 0.42 -15.27
CA GLY A 113 -4.62 0.70 -15.80
C GLY A 113 -3.54 -0.18 -15.18
N GLU A 114 -2.41 -0.30 -15.84
CA GLU A 114 -1.28 -1.11 -15.39
C GLU A 114 0.02 -0.36 -15.58
N THR A 115 0.89 -0.43 -14.58
CA THR A 115 2.29 -0.01 -14.71
C THR A 115 3.20 -0.87 -13.86
N PHE A 116 4.50 -0.88 -14.18
CA PHE A 116 5.53 -1.62 -13.46
C PHE A 116 6.56 -0.65 -12.92
N TYR A 117 7.06 -0.90 -11.71
CA TYR A 117 8.18 -0.15 -11.17
C TYR A 117 9.14 -1.07 -10.41
N HIS A 118 10.44 -0.90 -10.66
CA HIS A 118 11.48 -1.68 -10.02
C HIS A 118 12.13 -0.88 -8.89
N PHE A 119 12.14 -1.44 -7.69
CA PHE A 119 12.65 -0.78 -6.47
C PHE A 119 14.02 -1.34 -6.11
N ASP A 120 15.10 -0.72 -6.57
CA ASP A 120 16.49 -1.13 -6.29
C ASP A 120 17.06 -0.49 -5.03
N GLU A 121 16.76 0.77 -4.77
CA GLU A 121 17.39 1.58 -3.74
C GLU A 121 16.55 1.60 -2.46
N VAL A 122 17.23 1.42 -1.32
CA VAL A 122 16.61 1.56 0.01
C VAL A 122 16.20 3.00 0.24
N GLY A 123 14.98 3.21 0.70
CA GLY A 123 14.44 4.56 0.93
C GLY A 123 12.92 4.61 0.80
N ARG A 124 12.40 5.79 0.49
CA ARG A 124 10.98 6.01 0.24
C ARG A 124 10.77 6.57 -1.16
N VAL A 125 9.83 6.00 -1.90
CA VAL A 125 9.45 6.43 -3.24
C VAL A 125 7.99 6.87 -3.19
N LEU A 126 7.71 8.08 -3.69
CA LEU A 126 6.35 8.62 -3.75
C LEU A 126 5.59 8.02 -4.93
N PHE A 127 4.31 7.75 -4.75
CA PHE A 127 3.36 7.65 -5.85
C PHE A 127 2.24 8.67 -5.65
N ALA A 128 1.79 9.31 -6.75
CA ALA A 128 0.85 10.42 -6.69
C ALA A 128 0.01 10.55 -7.96
N CYS A 129 -1.09 11.30 -7.86
CA CYS A 129 -1.84 11.82 -8.99
C CYS A 129 -1.56 13.32 -9.12
N HIS A 130 -1.08 13.75 -10.30
CA HIS A 130 -0.70 15.13 -10.58
C HIS A 130 -1.78 15.91 -11.38
N LEU A 131 -2.99 15.38 -11.50
CA LEU A 131 -4.09 16.21 -11.96
C LEU A 131 -4.26 17.42 -11.05
N PRO A 132 -4.67 18.60 -11.60
CA PRO A 132 -4.72 19.83 -10.82
C PRO A 132 -5.40 19.67 -9.45
N GLY A 133 -4.65 19.93 -8.39
CA GLY A 133 -5.11 19.88 -7.01
C GLY A 133 -5.08 18.49 -6.34
N HIS A 134 -4.99 17.39 -7.08
CA HIS A 134 -5.11 16.04 -6.51
C HIS A 134 -4.01 15.71 -5.50
N LEU A 135 -2.75 16.01 -5.84
CA LEU A 135 -1.63 15.85 -4.90
C LEU A 135 -1.84 16.70 -3.64
N ALA A 136 -2.21 17.97 -3.79
CA ALA A 136 -2.43 18.88 -2.67
C ALA A 136 -3.59 18.44 -1.76
N TYR A 137 -4.60 17.76 -2.32
CA TYR A 137 -5.70 17.17 -1.55
C TYR A 137 -5.37 15.77 -1.00
N GLY A 138 -4.12 15.32 -1.15
CA GLY A 138 -3.61 14.10 -0.54
C GLY A 138 -3.89 12.83 -1.36
N MET A 139 -4.00 12.93 -2.69
CA MET A 139 -4.03 11.75 -3.56
C MET A 139 -2.61 11.25 -3.82
N HIS A 140 -2.00 10.67 -2.81
CA HIS A 140 -0.66 10.12 -2.85
C HIS A 140 -0.45 9.02 -1.79
N GLY A 141 0.65 8.31 -1.92
CA GLY A 141 1.14 7.36 -0.93
C GLY A 141 2.63 7.07 -1.12
N TRP A 142 3.15 6.14 -0.35
CA TRP A 142 4.59 5.87 -0.31
C TRP A 142 4.90 4.39 -0.47
N VAL A 143 5.99 4.09 -1.12
CA VAL A 143 6.63 2.79 -1.09
C VAL A 143 7.90 2.90 -0.25
N THR A 144 7.94 2.17 0.86
CA THR A 144 9.12 2.06 1.72
C THR A 144 9.92 0.83 1.29
N VAL A 145 11.14 1.07 0.83
CA VAL A 145 12.06 0.03 0.36
C VAL A 145 13.07 -0.26 1.45
N SER A 146 13.11 -1.50 1.92
CA SER A 146 14.03 -1.97 2.95
C SER A 146 15.09 -2.92 2.39
N ARG A 147 16.20 -3.08 3.12
CA ARG A 147 17.14 -4.19 2.87
C ARG A 147 16.45 -5.52 3.17
N ARG A 148 16.94 -6.59 2.51
CA ARG A 148 16.59 -7.98 2.86
C ARG A 148 17.06 -8.32 4.26
#